data_f557c8c0e2271738903d1452a4fcd1ed
#
_entry.id   f557c8c0e2271738903d1452a4fcd1ed
#
_cell.length_a   1.000
_cell.length_b   1.000
_cell.length_c   1.000
_cell.angle_alpha   90.00
_cell.angle_beta   90.00
_cell.angle_gamma   90.00
#
_symmetry.space_group_name_H-M   'P 1'
#
loop_
_entity.id
_entity.type
_entity.pdbx_description
1 polymer ?
#
loop_
_entity_poly.entity_id
_entity_poly.type
_entity_poly.pdbx_seq_one_letter_code
_entity_poly.pdbx_strand_id
1 'polypeptide(L)'
;MKTKIPPSGNDTGPDTLEHCPSGQVMRAATFLGKKSVNMPFLEYLHIGHCRLNITRDYMQTAVDAFAILIGGDLSDVERLPGSYVLRSARTIAMMRLAREKLAATWFVVKGTTPNNKITFETLEKFRPLFKYVSGREMSNLNLSDNKILSFIGSHPDLNRHQVGVVASKYIRLNPRWTDAKYLNIMNNLLCGVPMIFMRRIPENTYLQLTHQLFYHIRACDPLQRRFYLAMMMKTQALGKSYSWSAREVSRLGLLLAEVSGKDLSAINPEAVAGITPQVMLEMPIHSLKSITELQLRYLHPKALNILARKLIEYQNEQLEASDSATTLCKFTIPLFLIIWCICMMI
;
A
#
# COMPACT_ATOMS: atom_id res chain seq x y z
N MET A 1 44.66 34.57 -9.06
CA MET A 1 44.29 33.26 -9.64
C MET A 1 42.82 33.31 -10.03
N LYS A 2 42.53 33.42 -11.33
CA LYS A 2 41.16 33.43 -11.87
C LYS A 2 40.73 31.98 -12.06
N THR A 3 39.80 31.49 -11.27
CA THR A 3 39.17 30.21 -11.46
C THR A 3 38.22 30.31 -12.65
N LYS A 4 38.53 29.57 -13.72
CA LYS A 4 37.69 29.39 -14.88
C LYS A 4 36.38 28.67 -14.47
N ILE A 5 35.28 29.33 -14.71
CA ILE A 5 33.94 28.71 -14.68
C ILE A 5 33.84 27.85 -15.93
N PRO A 6 33.47 26.57 -15.84
CA PRO A 6 33.21 25.74 -17.02
C PRO A 6 31.96 26.25 -17.73
N PRO A 7 31.88 26.06 -19.06
CA PRO A 7 30.78 26.56 -19.87
C PRO A 7 29.46 25.91 -19.45
N SER A 8 28.39 26.71 -19.39
CA SER A 8 27.03 26.30 -19.15
C SER A 8 26.59 25.30 -20.22
N GLY A 9 26.64 24.03 -19.88
CA GLY A 9 25.89 23.02 -20.63
C GLY A 9 24.40 23.32 -20.49
N ASN A 10 23.70 23.39 -21.61
CA ASN A 10 22.24 23.45 -21.69
C ASN A 10 21.61 22.15 -21.18
N ASP A 11 21.65 21.93 -19.87
CA ASP A 11 20.90 20.90 -19.20
C ASP A 11 19.77 21.56 -18.42
N THR A 12 18.81 22.12 -19.16
CA THR A 12 17.50 22.48 -18.64
C THR A 12 16.62 21.23 -18.54
N GLY A 13 17.17 20.15 -17.97
CA GLY A 13 16.41 18.96 -17.68
C GLY A 13 15.56 19.16 -16.42
N PRO A 14 14.27 18.79 -16.44
CA PRO A 14 13.42 18.78 -15.26
C PRO A 14 13.84 17.76 -14.18
N ASP A 15 14.96 17.07 -14.39
CA ASP A 15 15.36 15.85 -13.66
C ASP A 15 15.95 16.08 -12.27
N THR A 16 16.37 17.28 -11.93
CA THR A 16 17.04 17.56 -10.66
C THR A 16 16.11 17.50 -9.44
N LEU A 17 14.81 17.66 -9.62
CA LEU A 17 13.81 17.55 -8.54
C LEU A 17 13.47 16.10 -8.20
N GLU A 18 13.55 15.20 -9.19
CA GLU A 18 13.17 13.79 -9.02
C GLU A 18 14.17 13.00 -8.18
N HIS A 19 15.41 13.45 -8.08
CA HIS A 19 16.47 12.81 -7.29
C HIS A 19 16.49 13.24 -5.84
N CYS A 20 15.75 14.29 -5.47
CA CYS A 20 15.73 14.76 -4.08
C CYS A 20 14.73 13.95 -3.24
N PRO A 21 15.11 13.47 -2.04
CA PRO A 21 14.16 12.91 -1.10
C PRO A 21 13.05 13.91 -0.79
N SER A 22 11.79 13.46 -0.81
CA SER A 22 10.62 14.34 -0.67
C SER A 22 10.64 15.24 0.57
N GLY A 23 11.19 14.74 1.69
CA GLY A 23 11.33 15.52 2.92
C GLY A 23 12.30 16.70 2.80
N GLN A 24 13.31 16.61 1.95
CA GLN A 24 14.26 17.70 1.71
C GLN A 24 13.66 18.76 0.80
N VAL A 25 12.88 18.35 -0.21
CA VAL A 25 12.14 19.29 -1.08
C VAL A 25 11.12 20.09 -0.26
N MET A 26 10.39 19.44 0.65
CA MET A 26 9.47 20.12 1.57
C MET A 26 10.16 21.14 2.47
N ARG A 27 11.33 20.80 3.02
CA ARG A 27 12.13 21.74 3.85
C ARG A 27 12.61 22.93 3.04
N ALA A 28 13.03 22.71 1.80
CA ALA A 28 13.42 23.78 0.89
C ALA A 28 12.26 24.74 0.60
N ALA A 29 11.09 24.19 0.24
CA ALA A 29 9.90 25.00 -0.02
C ALA A 29 9.46 25.80 1.22
N THR A 30 9.48 25.19 2.41
CA THR A 30 9.18 25.88 3.68
C THR A 30 10.21 26.96 4.02
N PHE A 31 11.50 26.69 3.78
CA PHE A 31 12.56 27.65 4.01
C PHE A 31 12.43 28.87 3.10
N LEU A 32 12.14 28.65 1.82
CA LEU A 32 11.97 29.70 0.84
C LEU A 32 10.71 30.53 1.11
N GLY A 33 9.61 29.91 1.53
CA GLY A 33 8.36 30.60 1.88
C GLY A 33 8.46 31.46 3.15
N LYS A 34 9.33 31.13 4.11
CA LYS A 34 9.51 31.90 5.35
C LYS A 34 10.43 33.10 5.22
N LYS A 35 11.24 33.18 4.19
CA LYS A 35 12.22 34.25 3.98
C LYS A 35 11.89 35.15 2.78
N SER A 36 10.62 35.32 2.46
CA SER A 36 10.27 36.25 1.39
C SER A 36 10.65 37.66 1.78
N VAL A 37 11.20 38.38 0.91
CA VAL A 37 11.18 39.78 0.53
C VAL A 37 12.55 40.33 0.12
N ASN A 38 13.69 39.84 0.63
CA ASN A 38 15.00 40.42 0.28
C ASN A 38 16.15 39.42 0.10
N MET A 39 15.87 38.19 -0.32
CA MET A 39 16.97 37.27 -0.64
C MET A 39 17.49 37.50 -2.06
N PRO A 40 18.81 37.51 -2.28
CA PRO A 40 19.39 37.43 -3.61
C PRO A 40 18.89 36.13 -4.24
N PHE A 41 18.49 36.21 -5.52
CA PHE A 41 18.00 35.07 -6.30
C PHE A 41 19.06 33.95 -6.28
N LEU A 42 18.66 32.78 -5.76
CA LEU A 42 19.50 31.60 -5.73
C LEU A 42 19.14 30.73 -6.94
N GLU A 43 20.05 30.62 -7.90
CA GLU A 43 19.88 29.71 -9.05
C GLU A 43 19.82 28.24 -8.63
N TYR A 44 20.54 27.89 -7.56
CA TYR A 44 20.65 26.52 -7.08
C TYR A 44 20.59 26.44 -5.57
N LEU A 45 19.81 25.52 -5.06
CA LEU A 45 19.78 25.16 -3.66
C LEU A 45 20.33 23.73 -3.50
N HIS A 46 21.37 23.58 -2.65
CA HIS A 46 21.87 22.26 -2.27
C HIS A 46 21.13 21.77 -1.02
N ILE A 47 20.54 20.61 -1.09
CA ILE A 47 19.82 19.98 0.01
C ILE A 47 20.41 18.58 0.21
N GLY A 48 21.40 18.48 1.11
CA GLY A 48 22.19 17.26 1.25
C GLY A 48 22.95 16.96 -0.04
N HIS A 49 22.71 15.81 -0.64
CA HIS A 49 23.32 15.42 -1.93
C HIS A 49 22.52 15.86 -3.17
N CYS A 50 21.41 16.56 -2.96
CA CYS A 50 20.55 16.99 -4.06
C CYS A 50 20.87 18.42 -4.49
N ARG A 51 20.80 18.64 -5.80
CA ARG A 51 20.90 19.96 -6.40
C ARG A 51 19.54 20.32 -7.00
N LEU A 52 18.91 21.37 -6.48
CA LEU A 52 17.64 21.88 -6.94
C LEU A 52 17.87 23.15 -7.77
N ASN A 53 17.49 23.09 -9.05
CA ASN A 53 17.49 24.27 -9.91
C ASN A 53 16.26 25.12 -9.58
N ILE A 54 16.46 26.36 -9.14
CA ILE A 54 15.40 27.26 -8.73
C ILE A 54 15.40 28.47 -9.68
N THR A 55 14.43 28.49 -10.56
CA THR A 55 14.16 29.65 -11.40
C THR A 55 13.14 30.57 -10.73
N ARG A 56 13.14 31.86 -11.10
CA ARG A 56 12.15 32.82 -10.61
C ARG A 56 10.72 32.37 -10.91
N ASP A 57 10.48 31.89 -12.13
CA ASP A 57 9.18 31.42 -12.57
C ASP A 57 8.73 30.17 -11.82
N TYR A 58 9.66 29.26 -11.51
CA TYR A 58 9.39 28.09 -10.69
C TYR A 58 8.98 28.49 -9.27
N MET A 59 9.71 29.45 -8.68
CA MET A 59 9.42 29.95 -7.33
C MET A 59 8.04 30.59 -7.27
N GLN A 60 7.69 31.45 -8.22
CA GLN A 60 6.38 32.08 -8.27
C GLN A 60 5.27 31.02 -8.43
N THR A 61 5.44 30.10 -9.39
CA THR A 61 4.48 28.99 -9.60
C THR A 61 4.33 28.12 -8.35
N ALA A 62 5.44 27.84 -7.63
CA ALA A 62 5.38 27.04 -6.42
C ALA A 62 4.64 27.74 -5.29
N VAL A 63 4.87 29.04 -5.10
CA VAL A 63 4.17 29.83 -4.06
C VAL A 63 2.68 29.91 -4.36
N ASP A 64 2.29 30.23 -5.59
CA ASP A 64 0.91 30.34 -6.01
C ASP A 64 0.20 28.98 -5.90
N ALA A 65 0.84 27.91 -6.35
CA ALA A 65 0.30 26.56 -6.25
C ALA A 65 0.13 26.08 -4.80
N PHE A 66 1.05 26.43 -3.90
CA PHE A 66 0.90 26.15 -2.47
C PHE A 66 -0.31 26.88 -1.87
N ALA A 67 -0.46 28.16 -2.18
CA ALA A 67 -1.61 28.94 -1.71
C ALA A 67 -2.93 28.33 -2.19
N ILE A 68 -3.01 27.95 -3.47
CA ILE A 68 -4.17 27.29 -4.09
C ILE A 68 -4.44 25.93 -3.43
N LEU A 69 -3.44 25.08 -3.26
CA LEU A 69 -3.63 23.75 -2.68
C LEU A 69 -4.11 23.82 -1.23
N ILE A 70 -3.61 24.76 -0.44
CA ILE A 70 -3.99 24.89 0.98
C ILE A 70 -5.31 25.62 1.13
N GLY A 71 -5.44 26.81 0.57
CA GLY A 71 -6.54 27.74 0.81
C GLY A 71 -7.60 27.83 -0.29
N GLY A 72 -7.25 27.46 -1.55
CA GLY A 72 -8.16 27.53 -2.69
C GLY A 72 -9.26 26.45 -2.64
N ASP A 73 -10.26 26.60 -3.46
CA ASP A 73 -11.29 25.58 -3.68
C ASP A 73 -10.92 24.56 -4.77
N LEU A 74 -11.83 23.67 -5.14
CA LEU A 74 -11.57 22.65 -6.16
C LEU A 74 -11.36 23.27 -7.55
N SER A 75 -12.09 24.33 -7.88
CA SER A 75 -11.96 25.00 -9.17
C SER A 75 -10.61 25.69 -9.33
N ASP A 76 -10.03 26.16 -8.24
CA ASP A 76 -8.68 26.74 -8.24
C ASP A 76 -7.62 25.65 -8.44
N VAL A 77 -7.79 24.49 -7.79
CA VAL A 77 -6.89 23.34 -7.99
C VAL A 77 -6.88 22.90 -9.46
N GLU A 78 -8.02 22.89 -10.13
CA GLU A 78 -8.15 22.51 -11.54
C GLU A 78 -7.41 23.46 -12.51
N ARG A 79 -7.10 24.69 -12.08
CA ARG A 79 -6.32 25.67 -12.85
C ARG A 79 -4.81 25.52 -12.72
N LEU A 80 -4.34 24.62 -11.84
CA LEU A 80 -2.91 24.40 -11.67
C LEU A 80 -2.26 23.88 -12.97
N PRO A 81 -0.99 24.23 -13.25
CA PRO A 81 -0.28 23.65 -14.37
C PRO A 81 -0.03 22.15 -14.15
N GLY A 82 -0.43 21.32 -15.12
CA GLY A 82 -0.24 19.85 -15.03
C GLY A 82 1.23 19.45 -14.87
N SER A 83 2.14 20.18 -15.53
CA SER A 83 3.59 19.96 -15.37
C SER A 83 4.09 20.22 -13.95
N TYR A 84 3.52 21.20 -13.25
CA TYR A 84 3.83 21.45 -11.83
C TYR A 84 3.33 20.29 -10.96
N VAL A 85 2.10 19.84 -11.15
CA VAL A 85 1.53 18.73 -10.39
C VAL A 85 2.38 17.47 -10.55
N LEU A 86 2.82 17.13 -11.78
CA LEU A 86 3.68 15.98 -12.03
C LEU A 86 5.04 16.08 -11.34
N ARG A 87 5.68 17.25 -11.42
CA ARG A 87 6.98 17.46 -10.76
C ARG A 87 6.88 17.44 -9.24
N SER A 88 5.79 17.97 -8.71
CA SER A 88 5.57 18.12 -7.25
C SER A 88 4.69 17.01 -6.66
N ALA A 89 4.35 15.95 -7.41
CA ALA A 89 3.38 14.92 -7.02
C ALA A 89 3.69 14.30 -5.64
N ARG A 90 4.97 14.02 -5.37
CA ARG A 90 5.41 13.47 -4.08
C ARG A 90 5.21 14.47 -2.94
N THR A 91 5.54 15.74 -3.15
CA THR A 91 5.35 16.81 -2.17
C THR A 91 3.87 17.02 -1.87
N ILE A 92 3.04 17.10 -2.93
CA ILE A 92 1.57 17.25 -2.81
C ILE A 92 0.97 16.07 -2.06
N ALA A 93 1.39 14.84 -2.33
CA ALA A 93 0.92 13.64 -1.64
C ALA A 93 1.25 13.61 -0.14
N MET A 94 2.31 14.33 0.28
CA MET A 94 2.69 14.46 1.70
C MET A 94 1.95 15.58 2.43
N MET A 95 1.31 16.48 1.71
CA MET A 95 0.51 17.56 2.30
C MET A 95 -0.79 16.97 2.90
N ARG A 96 -1.22 17.50 4.05
CA ARG A 96 -2.49 17.13 4.68
C ARG A 96 -3.65 17.90 4.03
N LEU A 97 -3.93 17.57 2.77
CA LEU A 97 -5.01 18.16 2.00
C LEU A 97 -6.26 17.30 2.04
N ALA A 98 -7.41 17.92 1.77
CA ALA A 98 -8.65 17.20 1.57
C ALA A 98 -8.52 16.22 0.39
N ARG A 99 -9.10 15.02 0.53
CA ARG A 99 -8.99 13.95 -0.45
C ARG A 99 -9.49 14.37 -1.83
N GLU A 100 -10.51 15.21 -1.86
CA GLU A 100 -11.12 15.74 -3.08
C GLU A 100 -10.14 16.61 -3.86
N LYS A 101 -9.36 17.45 -3.19
CA LYS A 101 -8.29 18.26 -3.81
C LYS A 101 -7.20 17.38 -4.41
N LEU A 102 -6.78 16.32 -3.67
CA LEU A 102 -5.79 15.36 -4.16
C LEU A 102 -6.33 14.60 -5.37
N ALA A 103 -7.61 14.23 -5.38
CA ALA A 103 -8.25 13.58 -6.52
C ALA A 103 -8.36 14.52 -7.73
N ALA A 104 -8.65 15.82 -7.53
CA ALA A 104 -8.74 16.82 -8.59
C ALA A 104 -7.42 16.99 -9.35
N THR A 105 -6.26 16.76 -8.72
CA THR A 105 -4.96 16.80 -9.38
C THR A 105 -4.84 15.82 -10.57
N TRP A 106 -5.62 14.73 -10.57
CA TRP A 106 -5.68 13.82 -11.71
C TRP A 106 -6.25 14.50 -12.97
N PHE A 107 -7.32 15.25 -12.81
CA PHE A 107 -7.94 15.97 -13.92
C PHE A 107 -7.02 17.06 -14.47
N VAL A 108 -6.25 17.71 -13.60
CA VAL A 108 -5.22 18.68 -13.98
C VAL A 108 -4.13 18.02 -14.86
N VAL A 109 -3.60 16.88 -14.44
CA VAL A 109 -2.55 16.17 -15.18
C VAL A 109 -3.08 15.57 -16.49
N LYS A 110 -4.27 15.01 -16.44
CA LYS A 110 -4.94 14.42 -17.61
C LYS A 110 -5.31 15.48 -18.65
N GLY A 111 -5.80 16.64 -18.20
CA GLY A 111 -6.34 17.70 -19.07
C GLY A 111 -7.41 17.14 -20.00
N THR A 112 -7.29 17.44 -21.30
CA THR A 112 -8.20 16.96 -22.35
C THR A 112 -7.81 15.58 -22.90
N THR A 113 -6.70 14.99 -22.43
CA THR A 113 -6.20 13.70 -22.93
C THR A 113 -7.12 12.57 -22.51
N PRO A 114 -7.61 11.74 -23.43
CA PRO A 114 -8.40 10.55 -23.06
C PRO A 114 -7.55 9.56 -22.26
N ASN A 115 -8.16 8.89 -21.27
CA ASN A 115 -7.46 8.00 -20.35
C ASN A 115 -6.63 6.90 -21.06
N ASN A 116 -7.14 6.35 -22.15
CA ASN A 116 -6.45 5.30 -22.91
C ASN A 116 -5.21 5.78 -23.67
N LYS A 117 -4.96 7.09 -23.73
CA LYS A 117 -3.76 7.70 -24.33
C LYS A 117 -2.76 8.21 -23.28
N ILE A 118 -3.08 8.09 -21.99
CA ILE A 118 -2.14 8.43 -20.91
C ILE A 118 -0.96 7.46 -20.97
N THR A 119 0.26 8.01 -20.97
CA THR A 119 1.48 7.21 -21.07
C THR A 119 1.91 6.66 -19.71
N PHE A 120 2.70 5.58 -19.73
CA PHE A 120 3.29 4.99 -18.53
C PHE A 120 4.17 6.01 -17.77
N GLU A 121 4.94 6.83 -18.50
CA GLU A 121 5.82 7.86 -17.91
C GLU A 121 5.02 8.89 -17.11
N THR A 122 3.86 9.30 -17.62
CA THR A 122 2.95 10.20 -16.90
C THR A 122 2.44 9.55 -15.61
N LEU A 123 2.05 8.28 -15.68
CA LEU A 123 1.57 7.53 -14.51
C LEU A 123 2.68 7.35 -13.47
N GLU A 124 3.92 7.07 -13.90
CA GLU A 124 5.06 6.89 -13.02
C GLU A 124 5.39 8.20 -12.26
N LYS A 125 5.37 9.34 -12.94
CA LYS A 125 5.53 10.65 -12.30
C LYS A 125 4.38 10.96 -11.33
N PHE A 126 3.18 10.54 -11.66
CA PHE A 126 1.98 10.74 -10.83
C PHE A 126 1.80 9.69 -9.72
N ARG A 127 2.66 8.66 -9.64
CA ARG A 127 2.56 7.52 -8.71
C ARG A 127 2.17 7.90 -7.27
N PRO A 128 2.77 8.91 -6.62
CA PRO A 128 2.44 9.26 -5.24
C PRO A 128 0.98 9.70 -5.03
N LEU A 129 0.35 10.27 -6.06
CA LEU A 129 -1.02 10.76 -6.05
C LEU A 129 -2.00 9.75 -6.67
N PHE A 130 -1.52 8.71 -7.33
CA PHE A 130 -2.35 7.77 -8.08
C PHE A 130 -3.41 7.07 -7.23
N LYS A 131 -3.15 6.84 -5.94
CA LYS A 131 -4.11 6.26 -4.99
C LYS A 131 -5.41 7.08 -4.81
N TYR A 132 -5.41 8.35 -5.19
CA TYR A 132 -6.59 9.22 -5.11
C TYR A 132 -7.42 9.19 -6.39
N VAL A 133 -6.93 8.58 -7.47
CA VAL A 133 -7.68 8.39 -8.73
C VAL A 133 -8.84 7.42 -8.50
N SER A 134 -10.00 7.71 -9.08
CA SER A 134 -11.14 6.80 -8.97
C SER A 134 -10.91 5.49 -9.74
N GLY A 135 -11.48 4.38 -9.25
CA GLY A 135 -11.39 3.09 -9.94
C GLY A 135 -11.94 3.15 -11.37
N ARG A 136 -12.95 3.99 -11.61
CA ARG A 136 -13.52 4.22 -12.95
C ARG A 136 -12.51 4.85 -13.89
N GLU A 137 -11.81 5.90 -13.45
CA GLU A 137 -10.75 6.55 -14.24
C GLU A 137 -9.60 5.56 -14.53
N MET A 138 -9.15 4.82 -13.52
CA MET A 138 -8.12 3.77 -13.67
C MET A 138 -8.54 2.71 -14.69
N SER A 139 -9.78 2.25 -14.65
CA SER A 139 -10.27 1.20 -15.55
C SER A 139 -10.36 1.65 -17.02
N ASN A 140 -10.34 2.95 -17.28
CA ASN A 140 -10.34 3.53 -18.62
C ASN A 140 -8.93 3.75 -19.19
N LEU A 141 -7.88 3.49 -18.41
CA LEU A 141 -6.50 3.46 -18.90
C LEU A 141 -6.31 2.32 -19.91
N ASN A 142 -5.23 2.36 -20.67
CA ASN A 142 -4.90 1.30 -21.62
C ASN A 142 -4.44 0.02 -20.89
N LEU A 143 -5.39 -0.78 -20.42
CA LEU A 143 -5.09 -2.02 -19.69
C LEU A 143 -4.49 -3.14 -20.56
N SER A 144 -4.43 -2.96 -21.89
CA SER A 144 -3.72 -3.87 -22.78
C SER A 144 -2.21 -3.63 -22.78
N ASP A 145 -1.75 -2.49 -22.28
CA ASP A 145 -0.33 -2.22 -22.07
C ASP A 145 0.11 -2.88 -20.74
N ASN A 146 1.04 -3.84 -20.86
CA ASN A 146 1.56 -4.58 -19.71
C ASN A 146 2.29 -3.68 -18.69
N LYS A 147 2.91 -2.57 -19.13
CA LYS A 147 3.57 -1.62 -18.21
C LYS A 147 2.52 -0.89 -17.36
N ILE A 148 1.44 -0.42 -17.97
CA ILE A 148 0.34 0.25 -17.27
C ILE A 148 -0.37 -0.73 -16.33
N LEU A 149 -0.67 -1.94 -16.79
CA LEU A 149 -1.29 -2.97 -15.96
C LEU A 149 -0.41 -3.33 -14.76
N SER A 150 0.88 -3.57 -14.98
CA SER A 150 1.85 -3.86 -13.92
C SER A 150 2.01 -2.69 -12.95
N PHE A 151 2.02 -1.45 -13.45
CA PHE A 151 2.05 -0.25 -12.61
C PHE A 151 0.87 -0.21 -11.64
N ILE A 152 -0.35 -0.44 -12.15
CA ILE A 152 -1.54 -0.45 -11.29
C ILE A 152 -1.47 -1.63 -10.32
N GLY A 153 -1.12 -2.83 -10.80
CA GLY A 153 -1.04 -4.04 -9.98
C GLY A 153 0.01 -3.97 -8.89
N SER A 154 1.13 -3.32 -9.12
CA SER A 154 2.21 -3.16 -8.14
C SER A 154 2.02 -1.97 -7.19
N HIS A 155 0.99 -1.15 -7.37
CA HIS A 155 0.76 0.02 -6.53
C HIS A 155 0.31 -0.39 -5.11
N PRO A 156 1.04 -0.02 -4.04
CA PRO A 156 0.80 -0.54 -2.70
C PRO A 156 -0.45 0.03 -2.01
N ASP A 157 -0.90 1.22 -2.41
CA ASP A 157 -1.90 2.00 -1.67
C ASP A 157 -3.30 1.97 -2.31
N LEU A 158 -3.53 1.14 -3.33
CA LEU A 158 -4.85 1.01 -3.93
C LEU A 158 -5.80 0.23 -3.01
N ASN A 159 -7.01 0.76 -2.85
CA ASN A 159 -8.03 0.09 -2.07
C ASN A 159 -8.74 -1.02 -2.89
N ARG A 160 -9.48 -1.88 -2.18
CA ARG A 160 -10.19 -3.02 -2.76
C ARG A 160 -11.18 -2.62 -3.87
N HIS A 161 -11.87 -1.49 -3.72
CA HIS A 161 -12.80 -1.02 -4.74
C HIS A 161 -12.08 -0.65 -6.04
N GLN A 162 -10.98 0.11 -5.94
CA GLN A 162 -10.16 0.48 -7.10
C GLN A 162 -9.64 -0.75 -7.84
N VAL A 163 -9.01 -1.69 -7.13
CA VAL A 163 -8.50 -2.92 -7.75
C VAL A 163 -9.62 -3.78 -8.32
N GLY A 164 -10.80 -3.81 -7.68
CA GLY A 164 -11.98 -4.56 -8.15
C GLY A 164 -12.51 -4.06 -9.48
N VAL A 165 -12.64 -2.74 -9.64
CA VAL A 165 -13.12 -2.12 -10.89
C VAL A 165 -12.14 -2.39 -12.04
N VAL A 166 -10.83 -2.21 -11.80
CA VAL A 166 -9.79 -2.43 -12.81
C VAL A 166 -9.70 -3.91 -13.19
N ALA A 167 -9.64 -4.81 -12.22
CA ALA A 167 -9.57 -6.26 -12.46
C ALA A 167 -10.79 -6.76 -13.25
N SER A 168 -11.99 -6.33 -12.87
CA SER A 168 -13.23 -6.70 -13.57
C SER A 168 -13.25 -6.23 -15.03
N LYS A 169 -12.69 -5.06 -15.31
CA LYS A 169 -12.53 -4.56 -16.68
C LYS A 169 -11.50 -5.37 -17.44
N TYR A 170 -10.33 -5.61 -16.83
CA TYR A 170 -9.24 -6.35 -17.45
C TYR A 170 -9.64 -7.78 -17.85
N ILE A 171 -10.30 -8.51 -16.95
CA ILE A 171 -10.79 -9.88 -17.20
C ILE A 171 -11.73 -9.92 -18.40
N ARG A 172 -12.59 -8.91 -18.56
CA ARG A 172 -13.49 -8.82 -19.71
C ARG A 172 -12.78 -8.54 -21.02
N LEU A 173 -11.69 -7.75 -20.97
CA LEU A 173 -10.89 -7.39 -22.15
C LEU A 173 -9.94 -8.50 -22.57
N ASN A 174 -9.48 -9.33 -21.64
CA ASN A 174 -8.51 -10.39 -21.88
C ASN A 174 -9.08 -11.77 -21.53
N PRO A 175 -9.65 -12.52 -22.48
CA PRO A 175 -10.17 -13.88 -22.22
C PRO A 175 -9.14 -14.86 -21.70
N ARG A 176 -7.84 -14.61 -21.95
CA ARG A 176 -6.72 -15.46 -21.53
C ARG A 176 -6.08 -15.00 -20.21
N TRP A 177 -6.78 -14.19 -19.42
CA TRP A 177 -6.27 -13.65 -18.17
C TRP A 177 -5.83 -14.73 -17.16
N THR A 178 -6.32 -15.96 -17.27
CA THR A 178 -5.96 -17.09 -16.39
C THR A 178 -4.59 -17.70 -16.70
N ASP A 179 -3.95 -17.35 -17.83
CA ASP A 179 -2.60 -17.82 -18.13
C ASP A 179 -1.59 -17.18 -17.16
N ALA A 180 -0.59 -17.94 -16.72
CA ALA A 180 0.40 -17.50 -15.73
C ALA A 180 1.10 -16.17 -16.10
N LYS A 181 1.40 -15.96 -17.39
CA LYS A 181 2.03 -14.71 -17.85
C LYS A 181 1.22 -13.46 -17.57
N TYR A 182 -0.13 -13.55 -17.64
CA TYR A 182 -1.01 -12.42 -17.36
C TYR A 182 -1.29 -12.27 -15.86
N LEU A 183 -1.44 -13.39 -15.16
CA LEU A 183 -1.60 -13.37 -13.69
C LEU A 183 -0.37 -12.76 -13.01
N ASN A 184 0.84 -13.09 -13.47
CA ASN A 184 2.08 -12.55 -12.93
C ASN A 184 2.21 -11.02 -13.08
N ILE A 185 1.50 -10.41 -14.03
CA ILE A 185 1.47 -8.96 -14.22
C ILE A 185 0.40 -8.31 -13.32
N MET A 186 -0.67 -9.04 -12.99
CA MET A 186 -1.80 -8.48 -12.25
C MET A 186 -1.46 -8.08 -10.81
N ASN A 187 -0.55 -8.80 -10.13
CA ASN A 187 -0.16 -8.51 -8.74
C ASN A 187 -1.39 -8.23 -7.83
N ASN A 188 -1.46 -7.05 -7.20
CA ASN A 188 -2.57 -6.67 -6.32
C ASN A 188 -3.95 -6.69 -7.01
N LEU A 189 -4.02 -6.61 -8.34
CA LEU A 189 -5.28 -6.74 -9.08
C LEU A 189 -5.91 -8.13 -8.92
N LEU A 190 -5.15 -9.16 -8.51
CA LEU A 190 -5.71 -10.45 -8.12
C LEU A 190 -6.75 -10.32 -7.00
N CYS A 191 -6.58 -9.34 -6.12
CA CYS A 191 -7.52 -9.06 -5.04
C CYS A 191 -8.86 -8.48 -5.52
N GLY A 192 -8.89 -7.97 -6.75
CA GLY A 192 -10.11 -7.49 -7.40
C GLY A 192 -10.86 -8.56 -8.19
N VAL A 193 -10.29 -9.77 -8.32
CA VAL A 193 -10.93 -10.89 -9.03
C VAL A 193 -12.04 -11.49 -8.16
N PRO A 194 -13.31 -11.51 -8.64
CA PRO A 194 -14.37 -12.18 -7.89
C PRO A 194 -14.11 -13.68 -7.71
N MET A 195 -14.50 -14.24 -6.57
CA MET A 195 -14.26 -15.65 -6.20
C MET A 195 -14.73 -16.65 -7.26
N ILE A 196 -15.83 -16.36 -7.94
CA ILE A 196 -16.35 -17.21 -9.03
C ILE A 196 -15.38 -17.31 -10.22
N PHE A 197 -14.62 -16.26 -10.49
CA PHE A 197 -13.61 -16.25 -11.53
C PHE A 197 -12.28 -16.85 -11.04
N MET A 198 -11.93 -16.67 -9.77
CA MET A 198 -10.72 -17.27 -9.20
C MET A 198 -10.72 -18.80 -9.36
N ARG A 199 -11.90 -19.44 -9.24
CA ARG A 199 -12.07 -20.88 -9.43
C ARG A 199 -11.86 -21.36 -10.89
N ARG A 200 -11.80 -20.44 -11.84
CA ARG A 200 -11.52 -20.74 -13.26
C ARG A 200 -10.03 -20.83 -13.58
N ILE A 201 -9.17 -20.40 -12.66
CA ILE A 201 -7.72 -20.50 -12.84
C ILE A 201 -7.34 -21.97 -12.78
N PRO A 202 -6.73 -22.54 -13.84
CA PRO A 202 -6.32 -23.95 -13.86
C PRO A 202 -5.27 -24.24 -12.77
N GLU A 203 -5.32 -25.42 -12.18
CA GLU A 203 -4.39 -25.81 -11.11
C GLU A 203 -2.92 -25.74 -11.55
N ASN A 204 -2.61 -26.18 -12.75
CA ASN A 204 -1.26 -26.15 -13.30
C ASN A 204 -0.70 -24.74 -13.50
N THR A 205 -1.58 -23.72 -13.60
CA THR A 205 -1.16 -22.31 -13.69
C THR A 205 -0.44 -21.87 -12.41
N TYR A 206 -0.86 -22.39 -11.25
CA TYR A 206 -0.25 -22.03 -9.96
C TYR A 206 1.24 -22.45 -9.87
N LEU A 207 1.65 -23.49 -10.57
CA LEU A 207 3.06 -23.93 -10.64
C LEU A 207 3.96 -22.93 -11.38
N GLN A 208 3.37 -22.11 -12.25
CA GLN A 208 4.07 -21.13 -13.09
C GLN A 208 3.99 -19.71 -12.53
N LEU A 209 3.31 -19.51 -11.39
CA LEU A 209 3.23 -18.20 -10.76
C LEU A 209 4.56 -17.82 -10.12
N THR A 210 4.98 -16.59 -10.32
CA THR A 210 6.15 -16.05 -9.64
C THR A 210 5.86 -15.79 -8.17
N HIS A 211 6.78 -16.12 -7.29
CA HIS A 211 6.60 -15.86 -5.85
C HIS A 211 6.44 -14.36 -5.54
N GLN A 212 6.95 -13.47 -6.39
CA GLN A 212 6.80 -12.02 -6.22
C GLN A 212 5.36 -11.53 -6.38
N LEU A 213 4.51 -12.30 -7.06
CA LEU A 213 3.11 -11.98 -7.30
C LEU A 213 2.35 -11.68 -6.00
N PHE A 214 2.61 -12.46 -4.94
CA PHE A 214 1.88 -12.36 -3.67
C PHE A 214 2.46 -11.33 -2.70
N TYR A 215 3.59 -10.72 -3.04
CA TYR A 215 4.21 -9.70 -2.20
C TYR A 215 3.34 -8.42 -2.09
N HIS A 216 2.59 -8.10 -3.12
CA HIS A 216 1.81 -6.87 -3.22
C HIS A 216 0.29 -7.04 -3.01
N ILE A 217 -0.20 -8.22 -2.64
CA ILE A 217 -1.65 -8.51 -2.50
C ILE A 217 -2.31 -7.91 -1.26
N ARG A 218 -2.09 -6.62 -1.02
CA ARG A 218 -2.59 -5.94 0.19
C ARG A 218 -4.10 -5.70 0.20
N ALA A 219 -4.72 -5.58 -0.97
CA ALA A 219 -6.16 -5.34 -1.09
C ALA A 219 -7.01 -6.61 -0.99
N CYS A 220 -6.39 -7.82 -0.94
CA CYS A 220 -7.12 -9.07 -0.78
C CYS A 220 -7.76 -9.18 0.61
N ASP A 221 -9.00 -9.67 0.65
CA ASP A 221 -9.59 -10.12 1.91
C ASP A 221 -9.00 -11.48 2.35
N PRO A 222 -9.20 -11.85 3.63
CA PRO A 222 -8.71 -13.12 4.15
C PRO A 222 -9.21 -14.35 3.37
N LEU A 223 -10.46 -14.35 2.86
CA LEU A 223 -11.00 -15.48 2.09
C LEU A 223 -10.27 -15.65 0.75
N GLN A 224 -9.97 -14.54 0.07
CA GLN A 224 -9.21 -14.58 -1.17
C GLN A 224 -7.77 -15.06 -0.92
N ARG A 225 -7.12 -14.55 0.15
CA ARG A 225 -5.78 -14.99 0.53
C ARG A 225 -5.76 -16.49 0.84
N ARG A 226 -6.71 -16.99 1.64
CA ARG A 226 -6.87 -18.43 1.93
C ARG A 226 -7.07 -19.26 0.68
N PHE A 227 -7.86 -18.79 -0.26
CA PHE A 227 -8.07 -19.49 -1.53
C PHE A 227 -6.77 -19.62 -2.31
N TYR A 228 -6.02 -18.52 -2.51
CA TYR A 228 -4.74 -18.56 -3.21
C TYR A 228 -3.72 -19.44 -2.49
N LEU A 229 -3.61 -19.32 -1.17
CA LEU A 229 -2.73 -20.18 -0.37
C LEU A 229 -3.11 -21.67 -0.52
N ALA A 230 -4.39 -22.00 -0.39
CA ALA A 230 -4.87 -23.38 -0.53
C ALA A 230 -4.55 -23.95 -1.91
N MET A 231 -4.70 -23.16 -2.98
CA MET A 231 -4.33 -23.59 -4.32
C MET A 231 -2.82 -23.77 -4.48
N MET A 232 -2.00 -22.88 -3.94
CA MET A 232 -0.54 -22.99 -3.97
C MET A 232 -0.05 -24.21 -3.19
N MET A 233 -0.69 -24.52 -2.05
CA MET A 233 -0.37 -25.72 -1.26
C MET A 233 -0.84 -27.01 -1.96
N LYS A 234 -2.05 -27.02 -2.52
CA LYS A 234 -2.63 -28.15 -3.24
C LYS A 234 -1.77 -28.57 -4.44
N THR A 235 -1.28 -27.60 -5.20
CA THR A 235 -0.45 -27.82 -6.38
C THR A 235 1.03 -28.09 -6.04
N GLN A 236 1.38 -28.03 -4.76
CA GLN A 236 2.77 -28.12 -4.27
C GLN A 236 3.70 -27.05 -4.86
N ALA A 237 3.16 -25.97 -5.36
CA ALA A 237 3.93 -24.85 -5.95
C ALA A 237 4.88 -24.20 -4.91
N LEU A 238 4.55 -24.31 -3.62
CA LEU A 238 5.35 -23.79 -2.49
C LEU A 238 6.17 -24.90 -1.80
N GLY A 239 5.92 -26.18 -2.11
CA GLY A 239 6.43 -27.28 -1.32
C GLY A 239 5.82 -27.33 0.09
N LYS A 240 6.45 -28.12 0.97
CA LYS A 240 5.99 -28.27 2.37
C LYS A 240 6.56 -27.16 3.25
N SER A 241 5.79 -26.73 4.26
CA SER A 241 6.15 -25.62 5.15
C SER A 241 7.52 -25.77 5.83
N TYR A 242 7.90 -26.98 6.21
CA TYR A 242 9.21 -27.26 6.83
C TYR A 242 10.41 -27.08 5.86
N SER A 243 10.19 -27.05 4.55
CA SER A 243 11.24 -26.86 3.56
C SER A 243 11.40 -25.39 3.14
N TRP A 244 10.56 -24.47 3.62
CA TRP A 244 10.65 -23.06 3.26
C TRP A 244 11.88 -22.39 3.86
N SER A 245 12.59 -21.64 3.04
CA SER A 245 13.66 -20.73 3.46
C SER A 245 13.11 -19.37 3.85
N ALA A 246 13.91 -18.52 4.50
CA ALA A 246 13.54 -17.15 4.83
C ALA A 246 13.12 -16.32 3.57
N ARG A 247 13.73 -16.63 2.43
CA ARG A 247 13.40 -15.99 1.16
C ARG A 247 11.99 -16.38 0.67
N GLU A 248 11.60 -17.64 0.82
CA GLU A 248 10.27 -18.11 0.44
C GLU A 248 9.21 -17.57 1.39
N VAL A 249 9.46 -17.59 2.69
CA VAL A 249 8.60 -16.99 3.70
C VAL A 249 8.36 -15.50 3.40
N SER A 250 9.43 -14.76 3.10
CA SER A 250 9.30 -13.34 2.73
C SER A 250 8.49 -13.13 1.43
N ARG A 251 8.66 -14.01 0.45
CA ARG A 251 7.96 -13.94 -0.85
C ARG A 251 6.48 -14.28 -0.78
N LEU A 252 6.07 -15.11 0.18
CA LEU A 252 4.67 -15.39 0.43
C LEU A 252 3.89 -14.12 0.84
N GLY A 253 4.57 -13.12 1.38
CA GLY A 253 3.94 -11.86 1.77
C GLY A 253 2.72 -12.12 2.64
N LEU A 254 1.61 -11.45 2.34
CA LEU A 254 0.38 -11.56 3.14
C LEU A 254 -0.34 -12.92 3.06
N LEU A 255 0.01 -13.81 2.12
CA LEU A 255 -0.50 -15.17 2.15
C LEU A 255 -0.07 -15.91 3.42
N LEU A 256 1.10 -15.57 3.96
CA LEU A 256 1.61 -16.21 5.18
C LEU A 256 0.70 -15.96 6.39
N ALA A 257 -0.06 -14.86 6.40
CA ALA A 257 -1.03 -14.58 7.46
C ALA A 257 -2.18 -15.59 7.52
N GLU A 258 -2.41 -16.34 6.46
CA GLU A 258 -3.47 -17.35 6.36
C GLU A 258 -2.95 -18.79 6.57
N VAL A 259 -1.66 -18.97 6.81
CA VAL A 259 -1.06 -20.29 7.08
C VAL A 259 -1.59 -20.83 8.42
N SER A 260 -1.89 -22.13 8.45
CA SER A 260 -2.37 -22.78 9.67
C SER A 260 -1.30 -22.75 10.78
N GLY A 261 -1.73 -22.76 12.04
CA GLY A 261 -0.80 -22.80 13.17
C GLY A 261 0.14 -24.02 13.11
N LYS A 262 -0.37 -25.17 12.65
CA LYS A 262 0.43 -26.39 12.45
C LYS A 262 1.53 -26.18 11.41
N ASP A 263 1.20 -25.59 10.27
CA ASP A 263 2.19 -25.33 9.23
C ASP A 263 3.17 -24.22 9.65
N LEU A 264 2.69 -23.21 10.38
CA LEU A 264 3.52 -22.13 10.90
C LEU A 264 4.56 -22.65 11.90
N SER A 265 4.17 -23.54 12.84
CA SER A 265 5.09 -24.14 13.79
C SER A 265 6.09 -25.11 13.12
N ALA A 266 5.76 -25.66 11.96
CA ALA A 266 6.63 -26.55 11.19
C ALA A 266 7.69 -25.82 10.35
N ILE A 267 7.57 -24.51 10.18
CA ILE A 267 8.56 -23.69 9.45
C ILE A 267 9.89 -23.75 10.20
N ASN A 268 10.99 -23.95 9.47
CA ASN A 268 12.34 -23.90 10.03
C ASN A 268 12.52 -22.60 10.85
N PRO A 269 13.02 -22.67 12.09
CA PRO A 269 13.20 -21.50 12.95
C PRO A 269 13.93 -20.33 12.28
N GLU A 270 14.99 -20.59 11.50
CA GLU A 270 15.73 -19.56 10.78
C GLU A 270 14.89 -18.90 9.67
N ALA A 271 13.97 -19.64 9.08
CA ALA A 271 13.14 -19.15 7.98
C ALA A 271 12.11 -18.10 8.43
N VAL A 272 11.73 -18.10 9.72
CA VAL A 272 10.79 -17.09 10.24
C VAL A 272 11.36 -15.67 10.23
N ALA A 273 12.67 -15.49 10.04
CA ALA A 273 13.29 -14.20 9.77
C ALA A 273 12.67 -13.50 8.53
N GLY A 274 12.08 -14.26 7.61
CA GLY A 274 11.33 -13.74 6.47
C GLY A 274 9.95 -13.17 6.81
N ILE A 275 9.43 -13.35 8.03
CA ILE A 275 8.12 -12.79 8.44
C ILE A 275 8.24 -11.28 8.59
N THR A 276 7.50 -10.55 7.76
CA THR A 276 7.50 -9.09 7.82
C THR A 276 6.59 -8.57 8.94
N PRO A 277 6.85 -7.36 9.49
CA PRO A 277 5.95 -6.72 10.45
C PRO A 277 4.50 -6.62 9.96
N GLN A 278 4.29 -6.40 8.66
CA GLN A 278 2.95 -6.33 8.07
C GLN A 278 2.22 -7.68 8.13
N VAL A 279 2.92 -8.77 7.83
CA VAL A 279 2.36 -10.13 7.97
C VAL A 279 1.97 -10.41 9.41
N MET A 280 2.83 -10.03 10.36
CA MET A 280 2.57 -10.21 11.80
C MET A 280 1.32 -9.44 12.27
N LEU A 281 1.08 -8.23 11.72
CA LEU A 281 -0.14 -7.47 12.01
C LEU A 281 -1.41 -8.17 11.51
N GLU A 282 -1.36 -8.74 10.30
CA GLU A 282 -2.51 -9.39 9.66
C GLU A 282 -2.78 -10.81 10.21
N MET A 283 -1.76 -11.47 10.77
CA MET A 283 -1.86 -12.85 11.21
C MET A 283 -2.83 -12.99 12.37
N PRO A 284 -3.78 -13.97 12.33
CA PRO A 284 -4.73 -14.20 13.40
C PRO A 284 -4.04 -14.66 14.69
N ILE A 285 -4.62 -14.30 15.83
CA ILE A 285 -4.06 -14.61 17.17
C ILE A 285 -3.87 -16.12 17.41
N HIS A 286 -4.79 -16.94 16.89
CA HIS A 286 -4.69 -18.39 17.04
C HIS A 286 -3.47 -18.97 16.29
N SER A 287 -3.09 -18.40 15.15
CA SER A 287 -1.87 -18.78 14.44
C SER A 287 -0.62 -18.24 15.15
N LEU A 288 -0.68 -17.02 15.69
CA LEU A 288 0.44 -16.43 16.43
C LEU A 288 0.85 -17.24 17.65
N LYS A 289 -0.13 -17.85 18.36
CA LYS A 289 0.13 -18.73 19.52
C LYS A 289 0.89 -20.01 19.18
N SER A 290 0.95 -20.41 17.93
CA SER A 290 1.70 -21.59 17.50
C SER A 290 3.15 -21.31 17.13
N ILE A 291 3.60 -20.07 17.18
CA ILE A 291 5.03 -19.72 17.02
C ILE A 291 5.82 -20.30 18.17
N THR A 292 6.84 -21.09 17.88
CA THR A 292 7.66 -21.78 18.86
C THR A 292 8.72 -20.87 19.50
N GLU A 293 9.21 -21.20 20.68
CA GLU A 293 10.29 -20.43 21.34
C GLU A 293 11.56 -20.33 20.48
N LEU A 294 11.89 -21.40 19.74
CA LEU A 294 13.03 -21.38 18.83
C LEU A 294 12.81 -20.37 17.69
N GLN A 295 11.60 -20.31 17.15
CA GLN A 295 11.26 -19.36 16.10
C GLN A 295 11.31 -17.90 16.59
N LEU A 296 10.93 -17.64 17.85
CA LEU A 296 10.98 -16.26 18.42
C LEU A 296 12.37 -15.65 18.37
N ARG A 297 13.43 -16.46 18.48
CA ARG A 297 14.84 -16.00 18.44
C ARG A 297 15.26 -15.42 17.09
N TYR A 298 14.61 -15.86 16.02
CA TYR A 298 14.93 -15.47 14.64
C TYR A 298 13.98 -14.40 14.09
N LEU A 299 12.91 -14.04 14.80
CA LEU A 299 11.99 -13.00 14.36
C LEU A 299 12.69 -11.64 14.35
N HIS A 300 12.37 -10.84 13.31
CA HIS A 300 12.82 -9.45 13.26
C HIS A 300 12.28 -8.67 14.48
N PRO A 301 13.06 -7.81 15.16
CA PRO A 301 12.64 -7.11 16.39
C PRO A 301 11.30 -6.36 16.27
N LYS A 302 11.02 -5.73 15.11
CA LYS A 302 9.73 -5.07 14.88
C LYS A 302 8.56 -6.06 14.80
N ALA A 303 8.76 -7.24 14.24
CA ALA A 303 7.76 -8.29 14.17
C ALA A 303 7.51 -8.89 15.56
N LEU A 304 8.57 -9.10 16.34
CA LEU A 304 8.49 -9.58 17.73
C LEU A 304 7.71 -8.60 18.63
N ASN A 305 7.96 -7.29 18.51
CA ASN A 305 7.20 -6.27 19.27
C ASN A 305 5.71 -6.28 18.91
N ILE A 306 5.36 -6.50 17.64
CA ILE A 306 3.96 -6.61 17.23
C ILE A 306 3.33 -7.87 17.82
N LEU A 307 4.03 -9.00 17.76
CA LEU A 307 3.60 -10.26 18.35
C LEU A 307 3.31 -10.09 19.86
N ALA A 308 4.26 -9.55 20.60
CA ALA A 308 4.13 -9.32 22.04
C ALA A 308 2.91 -8.44 22.35
N ARG A 309 2.74 -7.33 21.64
CA ARG A 309 1.58 -6.44 21.82
C ARG A 309 0.26 -7.17 21.57
N LYS A 310 0.13 -7.89 20.46
CA LYS A 310 -1.11 -8.63 20.13
C LYS A 310 -1.43 -9.72 21.16
N LEU A 311 -0.42 -10.39 21.71
CA LEU A 311 -0.63 -11.40 22.76
C LEU A 311 -1.09 -10.77 24.07
N ILE A 312 -0.52 -9.62 24.46
CA ILE A 312 -0.93 -8.87 25.66
C ILE A 312 -2.36 -8.34 25.51
N GLU A 313 -2.68 -7.71 24.36
CA GLU A 313 -4.03 -7.23 24.06
C GLU A 313 -5.05 -8.36 24.17
N TYR A 314 -4.75 -9.52 23.60
CA TYR A 314 -5.62 -10.69 23.67
C TYR A 314 -5.78 -11.22 25.12
N GLN A 315 -4.70 -11.26 25.92
CA GLN A 315 -4.78 -11.67 27.32
C GLN A 315 -5.67 -10.72 28.14
N ASN A 316 -5.53 -9.41 27.93
CA ASN A 316 -6.37 -8.42 28.60
C ASN A 316 -7.85 -8.57 28.24
N GLU A 317 -8.17 -8.77 26.94
CA GLU A 317 -9.55 -9.04 26.50
C GLU A 317 -10.14 -10.30 27.15
N GLN A 318 -9.33 -11.35 27.34
CA GLN A 318 -9.78 -12.58 28.00
C GLN A 318 -10.05 -12.36 29.52
N LEU A 319 -9.22 -11.56 30.18
CA LEU A 319 -9.41 -11.22 31.61
C LEU A 319 -10.68 -10.37 31.78
N GLU A 320 -10.89 -9.34 30.98
CA GLU A 320 -12.08 -8.50 31.01
C GLU A 320 -13.36 -9.31 30.71
N ALA A 321 -13.31 -10.25 29.79
CA ALA A 321 -14.43 -11.15 29.50
C ALA A 321 -14.73 -12.09 30.65
N SER A 322 -13.71 -12.58 31.35
CA SER A 322 -13.89 -13.44 32.54
C SER A 322 -14.46 -12.69 33.73
N ASP A 323 -14.00 -11.45 33.94
CA ASP A 323 -14.50 -10.61 35.05
C ASP A 323 -15.95 -10.17 34.80
N SER A 324 -16.31 -9.85 33.55
CA SER A 324 -17.69 -9.54 33.20
C SER A 324 -18.63 -10.74 33.36
N ALA A 325 -18.18 -11.94 33.02
CA ALA A 325 -18.94 -13.17 33.18
C ALA A 325 -19.16 -13.51 34.66
N THR A 326 -18.13 -13.33 35.50
CA THR A 326 -18.25 -13.53 36.97
C THR A 326 -19.15 -12.49 37.61
N THR A 327 -19.17 -11.26 37.10
CA THR A 327 -20.08 -10.19 37.58
C THR A 327 -21.53 -10.50 37.21
N LEU A 328 -21.79 -10.96 35.97
CA LEU A 328 -23.14 -11.39 35.58
C LEU A 328 -23.66 -12.56 36.40
N CYS A 329 -22.82 -13.57 36.70
CA CYS A 329 -23.21 -14.68 37.59
C CYS A 329 -23.52 -14.21 39.03
N LYS A 330 -22.82 -13.22 39.54
CA LYS A 330 -23.09 -12.66 40.86
C LYS A 330 -24.43 -11.91 40.95
N PHE A 331 -24.90 -11.33 39.85
CA PHE A 331 -26.20 -10.63 39.81
C PHE A 331 -27.37 -11.55 39.47
N THR A 332 -27.18 -12.61 38.71
CA THR A 332 -28.24 -13.53 38.30
C THR A 332 -28.65 -14.51 39.43
N ILE A 333 -27.71 -14.95 40.26
CA ILE A 333 -28.00 -15.87 41.39
C ILE A 333 -28.96 -15.24 42.41
N PRO A 334 -28.77 -14.01 42.89
CA PRO A 334 -29.73 -13.43 43.84
C PRO A 334 -31.11 -13.16 43.23
N LEU A 335 -31.17 -12.85 41.91
CA LEU A 335 -32.45 -12.64 41.22
C LEU A 335 -33.29 -13.94 41.11
N PHE A 336 -32.64 -15.05 40.82
CA PHE A 336 -33.28 -16.38 40.79
C PHE A 336 -33.80 -16.81 42.18
N LEU A 337 -33.05 -16.53 43.25
CA LEU A 337 -33.47 -16.79 44.60
C LEU A 337 -34.66 -15.93 45.02
N ILE A 338 -34.70 -14.66 44.61
CA ILE A 338 -35.83 -13.76 44.88
C ILE A 338 -37.10 -14.25 44.16
N ILE A 339 -36.99 -14.61 42.87
CA ILE A 339 -38.11 -15.13 42.08
C ILE A 339 -38.60 -16.46 42.67
N TRP A 340 -37.69 -17.34 43.09
CA TRP A 340 -38.06 -18.61 43.71
C TRP A 340 -38.76 -18.43 45.06
N CYS A 341 -38.30 -17.48 45.89
CA CYS A 341 -38.98 -17.11 47.13
C CYS A 341 -40.38 -16.53 46.92
N ILE A 342 -40.57 -15.73 45.89
CA ILE A 342 -41.89 -15.17 45.54
C ILE A 342 -42.84 -16.28 45.05
N CYS A 343 -42.36 -17.23 44.21
CA CYS A 343 -43.16 -18.36 43.76
C CYS A 343 -43.52 -19.36 44.86
N MET A 344 -42.80 -19.41 45.97
CA MET A 344 -43.12 -20.24 47.12
C MET A 344 -44.08 -19.58 48.13
N MET A 345 -44.33 -18.26 48.00
CA MET A 345 -45.29 -17.53 48.86
C MET A 345 -46.68 -17.33 48.21
N ILE A 346 -46.88 -17.80 46.98
CA ILE A 346 -48.16 -17.86 46.29
C ILE A 346 -48.62 -19.32 46.23
#